data_f84e55cd626c5e1db30f077f9b22ae47
#
_entry.id   f84e55cd626c5e1db30f077f9b22ae47
#
_cell.length_a   1.000
_cell.length_b   1.000
_cell.length_c   1.000
_cell.angle_alpha   90.00
_cell.angle_beta   90.00
_cell.angle_gamma   90.00
#
_symmetry.space_group_name_H-M   'P 1'
#
loop_
_entity.id
_entity.type
_entity.pdbx_description
1 polymer ?
#
loop_
_entity_poly.entity_id
_entity_poly.type
_entity_poly.pdbx_seq_one_letter_code
_entity_poly.pdbx_strand_id
1 'polypeptide(L)'
;MPDNPLYDSADLLEEDISRMEGRAYWAIVLLVVALAVTYVACLFVGQSSMTAKDVIDTLLGGGSWGDHYNVFVLRMPRIACAAIVGAGLSVAGMAMQAMFKNPMASPSILGLSSGASFGGYM
;
A
#
# COMPACT_ATOMS: atom_id res chain seq x y z
N MET A 1 -38.35 -24.63 -23.49
CA MET A 1 -38.88 -24.06 -22.25
C MET A 1 -38.01 -22.88 -21.89
N PRO A 2 -38.28 -21.69 -22.44
CA PRO A 2 -37.42 -20.49 -22.23
C PRO A 2 -37.76 -19.65 -20.99
N ASP A 3 -38.79 -20.00 -20.23
CA ASP A 3 -39.26 -19.14 -19.14
C ASP A 3 -39.10 -19.82 -17.78
N ASN A 4 -37.85 -20.19 -17.44
CA ASN A 4 -37.56 -20.61 -16.08
C ASN A 4 -36.93 -19.40 -15.34
N PRO A 5 -37.61 -18.81 -14.35
CA PRO A 5 -37.15 -17.64 -13.61
C PRO A 5 -35.84 -17.90 -12.84
N LEU A 6 -35.46 -19.17 -12.63
CA LEU A 6 -34.18 -19.53 -12.02
C LEU A 6 -33.01 -19.38 -12.99
N TYR A 7 -33.25 -19.49 -14.30
CA TYR A 7 -32.19 -19.28 -15.31
C TYR A 7 -31.88 -17.79 -15.47
N ASP A 8 -32.92 -16.97 -15.52
CA ASP A 8 -32.79 -15.52 -15.61
C ASP A 8 -32.06 -14.93 -14.38
N SER A 9 -32.35 -15.46 -13.19
CA SER A 9 -31.65 -15.04 -11.96
C SER A 9 -30.18 -15.49 -11.91
N ALA A 10 -29.83 -16.61 -12.52
CA ALA A 10 -28.45 -17.08 -12.59
C ALA A 10 -27.61 -16.20 -13.51
N ASP A 11 -28.15 -15.86 -14.68
CA ASP A 11 -27.49 -14.98 -15.66
C ASP A 11 -27.26 -13.57 -15.08
N LEU A 12 -28.24 -13.03 -14.33
CA LEU A 12 -28.11 -11.74 -13.64
C LEU A 12 -27.03 -11.77 -12.55
N LEU A 13 -26.92 -12.87 -11.81
CA LEU A 13 -25.90 -13.05 -10.80
C LEU A 13 -24.48 -13.16 -11.41
N GLU A 14 -24.36 -13.86 -12.54
CA GLU A 14 -23.08 -13.96 -13.27
C GLU A 14 -22.65 -12.58 -13.82
N GLU A 15 -23.58 -11.81 -14.35
CA GLU A 15 -23.30 -10.46 -14.84
C GLU A 15 -22.88 -9.52 -13.68
N ASP A 16 -23.56 -9.58 -12.55
CA ASP A 16 -23.20 -8.78 -11.37
C ASP A 16 -21.83 -9.18 -10.80
N ILE A 17 -21.52 -10.48 -10.76
CA ILE A 17 -20.20 -10.96 -10.31
C ILE A 17 -19.11 -10.47 -11.24
N SER A 18 -19.27 -10.58 -12.55
CA SER A 18 -18.29 -10.12 -13.54
C SER A 18 -18.05 -8.62 -13.49
N ARG A 19 -19.10 -7.85 -13.25
CA ARG A 19 -19.00 -6.38 -13.07
C ARG A 19 -18.26 -6.03 -11.76
N MET A 20 -18.50 -6.78 -10.69
CA MET A 20 -17.82 -6.59 -9.41
C MET A 20 -16.33 -6.95 -9.52
N GLU A 21 -15.99 -8.02 -10.20
CA GLU A 21 -14.59 -8.41 -10.46
C GLU A 21 -13.86 -7.35 -11.29
N GLY A 22 -14.49 -6.82 -12.35
CA GLY A 22 -13.91 -5.74 -13.15
C GLY A 22 -13.64 -4.47 -12.34
N ARG A 23 -14.58 -4.08 -11.48
CA ARG A 23 -14.42 -2.91 -10.59
C ARG A 23 -13.34 -3.13 -9.54
N ALA A 24 -13.25 -4.33 -8.97
CA ALA A 24 -12.21 -4.69 -8.01
C ALA A 24 -10.83 -4.67 -8.65
N TYR A 25 -10.69 -5.20 -9.87
CA TYR A 25 -9.44 -5.15 -10.62
C TYR A 25 -8.97 -3.71 -10.86
N TRP A 26 -9.86 -2.84 -11.34
CA TRP A 26 -9.53 -1.43 -11.56
C TRP A 26 -9.19 -0.69 -10.26
N ALA A 27 -9.86 -1.02 -9.17
CA ALA A 27 -9.54 -0.46 -7.85
C ALA A 27 -8.13 -0.87 -7.39
N ILE A 28 -7.76 -2.14 -7.59
CA ILE A 28 -6.41 -2.64 -7.26
C ILE A 28 -5.35 -1.94 -8.12
N VAL A 29 -5.58 -1.84 -9.43
CA VAL A 29 -4.67 -1.15 -10.35
C VAL A 29 -4.48 0.31 -9.93
N LEU A 30 -5.57 1.01 -9.61
CA LEU A 30 -5.52 2.39 -9.15
C LEU A 30 -4.75 2.54 -7.84
N LEU A 31 -4.94 1.62 -6.89
CA LEU A 31 -4.19 1.60 -5.63
C LEU A 31 -2.70 1.36 -5.84
N VAL A 32 -2.33 0.44 -6.73
CA VAL A 32 -0.92 0.17 -7.06
C VAL A 32 -0.28 1.39 -7.73
N VAL A 33 -0.99 2.03 -8.66
CA VAL A 33 -0.50 3.27 -9.31
C VAL A 33 -0.36 4.39 -8.28
N ALA A 34 -1.35 4.58 -7.40
CA ALA A 34 -1.28 5.58 -6.34
C ALA A 34 -0.10 5.32 -5.39
N LEU A 35 0.17 4.05 -5.05
CA LEU A 35 1.31 3.67 -4.23
C LEU A 35 2.63 4.01 -4.94
N ALA A 36 2.75 3.68 -6.24
CA ALA A 36 3.94 3.99 -7.02
C ALA A 36 4.18 5.50 -7.13
N VAL A 37 3.13 6.28 -7.41
CA VAL A 37 3.20 7.75 -7.47
C VAL A 37 3.61 8.32 -6.11
N THR A 38 3.03 7.85 -5.03
CA THR A 38 3.39 8.28 -3.67
C THR A 38 4.83 7.92 -3.33
N TYR A 39 5.30 6.73 -3.71
CA TYR A 39 6.68 6.30 -3.54
C TYR A 39 7.65 7.27 -4.24
N VAL A 40 7.39 7.58 -5.51
CA VAL A 40 8.19 8.53 -6.29
C VAL A 40 8.13 9.93 -5.68
N ALA A 41 6.94 10.42 -5.32
CA ALA A 41 6.77 11.71 -4.68
C ALA A 41 7.56 11.84 -3.38
N CYS A 42 7.57 10.80 -2.55
CA CYS A 42 8.36 10.76 -1.31
C CYS A 42 9.88 10.82 -1.53
N LEU A 43 10.38 10.37 -2.68
CA LEU A 43 11.80 10.54 -3.03
C LEU A 43 12.16 12.02 -3.26
N PHE A 44 11.24 12.79 -3.83
CA PHE A 44 11.45 14.21 -4.12
C PHE A 44 11.17 15.11 -2.91
N VAL A 45 10.20 14.74 -2.06
CA VAL A 45 9.83 15.49 -0.85
C VAL A 45 10.64 14.96 0.32
N GLY A 46 11.76 15.58 0.63
CA GLY A 46 12.62 15.20 1.76
C GLY A 46 13.11 16.43 2.52
N GLN A 47 13.48 16.22 3.78
CA GLN A 47 13.91 17.25 4.72
C GLN A 47 15.32 17.80 4.45
N SER A 48 16.06 17.24 3.48
CA SER A 48 17.35 17.78 3.05
C SER A 48 17.15 18.81 1.93
N SER A 49 18.02 19.82 1.90
CA SER A 49 18.04 20.92 0.92
C SER A 49 18.36 20.49 -0.53
N MET A 50 18.17 19.20 -0.85
CA MET A 50 18.39 18.67 -2.19
C MET A 50 17.27 19.10 -3.12
N THR A 51 17.66 19.66 -4.25
CA THR A 51 16.74 20.02 -5.33
C THR A 51 16.32 18.75 -6.09
N ALA A 52 15.13 18.77 -6.72
CA ALA A 52 14.67 17.65 -7.55
C ALA A 52 15.68 17.24 -8.64
N LYS A 53 16.47 18.19 -9.14
CA LYS A 53 17.57 17.90 -10.07
C LYS A 53 18.65 17.02 -9.45
N ASP A 54 19.05 17.31 -8.20
CA ASP A 54 20.11 16.56 -7.51
C ASP A 54 19.69 15.11 -7.30
N VAL A 55 18.40 14.87 -7.03
CA VAL A 55 17.85 13.52 -6.90
C VAL A 55 17.89 12.78 -8.24
N ILE A 56 17.52 13.44 -9.34
CA ILE A 56 17.54 12.84 -10.68
C ILE A 56 18.98 12.56 -11.11
N ASP A 57 19.90 13.50 -10.92
CA ASP A 57 21.30 13.33 -11.25
C ASP A 57 21.94 12.19 -10.43
N THR A 58 21.58 12.06 -9.18
CA THR A 58 22.03 10.97 -8.30
C THR A 58 21.51 9.61 -8.77
N LEU A 59 20.25 9.53 -9.21
CA LEU A 59 19.65 8.29 -9.75
C LEU A 59 20.24 7.90 -11.08
N LEU A 60 20.72 8.87 -11.87
CA LEU A 60 21.39 8.65 -13.17
C LEU A 60 22.89 8.37 -13.03
N GLY A 61 23.41 8.27 -11.80
CA GLY A 61 24.81 7.96 -11.52
C GLY A 61 25.74 9.18 -11.45
N GLY A 62 25.16 10.41 -11.46
CA GLY A 62 25.84 11.66 -11.14
C GLY A 62 25.65 12.04 -9.68
N GLY A 63 26.08 13.23 -9.28
CA GLY A 63 25.89 13.76 -7.94
C GLY A 63 27.06 13.54 -6.99
N SER A 64 27.00 14.22 -5.86
CA SER A 64 28.02 14.15 -4.80
C SER A 64 27.90 12.86 -3.98
N TRP A 65 28.97 12.45 -3.30
CA TRP A 65 28.97 11.31 -2.36
C TRP A 65 27.88 11.46 -1.28
N GLY A 66 27.65 12.70 -0.81
CA GLY A 66 26.58 13.02 0.14
C GLY A 66 25.18 12.80 -0.41
N ASP A 67 24.98 13.05 -1.68
CA ASP A 67 23.69 12.88 -2.37
C ASP A 67 23.35 11.40 -2.53
N HIS A 68 24.31 10.58 -2.93
CA HIS A 68 24.19 9.12 -2.96
C HIS A 68 23.85 8.54 -1.58
N TYR A 69 24.52 8.99 -0.53
CA TYR A 69 24.23 8.54 0.82
C TYR A 69 22.81 8.91 1.25
N ASN A 70 22.38 10.15 0.99
CA ASN A 70 21.03 10.61 1.34
C ASN A 70 19.93 9.83 0.60
N VAL A 71 20.09 9.59 -0.69
CA VAL A 71 19.07 8.91 -1.51
C VAL A 71 19.04 7.42 -1.20
N PHE A 72 20.18 6.72 -1.29
CA PHE A 72 20.22 5.25 -1.22
C PHE A 72 20.25 4.70 0.20
N VAL A 73 20.86 5.42 1.15
CA VAL A 73 21.04 4.92 2.52
C VAL A 73 19.98 5.47 3.46
N LEU A 74 19.53 6.70 3.30
CA LEU A 74 18.54 7.31 4.20
C LEU A 74 17.11 7.24 3.65
N ARG A 75 16.89 7.64 2.39
CA ARG A 75 15.53 7.76 1.84
C ARG A 75 14.94 6.44 1.35
N MET A 76 15.65 5.73 0.49
CA MET A 76 15.14 4.47 -0.09
C MET A 76 14.77 3.43 0.96
N PRO A 77 15.61 3.09 1.94
CA PRO A 77 15.25 2.09 2.94
C PRO A 77 14.05 2.53 3.80
N ARG A 78 13.97 3.81 4.13
CA ARG A 78 12.85 4.34 4.93
C ARG A 78 11.51 4.18 4.23
N ILE A 79 11.44 4.51 2.93
CA ILE A 79 10.22 4.39 2.13
C ILE A 79 9.88 2.90 1.91
N ALA A 80 10.88 2.08 1.64
CA ALA A 80 10.69 0.63 1.50
C ALA A 80 10.16 -0.01 2.79
N CYS A 81 10.74 0.33 3.94
CA CYS A 81 10.25 -0.13 5.25
C CYS A 81 8.80 0.31 5.50
N ALA A 82 8.45 1.56 5.19
CA ALA A 82 7.08 2.05 5.33
C ALA A 82 6.09 1.25 4.49
N ALA A 83 6.46 0.92 3.25
CA ALA A 83 5.63 0.11 2.35
C ALA A 83 5.45 -1.32 2.89
N ILE A 84 6.53 -1.97 3.35
CA ILE A 84 6.49 -3.33 3.91
C ILE A 84 5.64 -3.37 5.18
N VAL A 85 5.83 -2.40 6.08
CA VAL A 85 5.06 -2.31 7.33
C VAL A 85 3.57 -2.07 7.02
N GLY A 86 3.26 -1.18 6.08
CA GLY A 86 1.89 -0.91 5.66
C GLY A 86 1.21 -2.14 5.06
N ALA A 87 1.91 -2.89 4.21
CA ALA A 87 1.42 -4.14 3.66
C ALA A 87 1.17 -5.19 4.76
N GLY A 88 2.10 -5.35 5.68
CA GLY A 88 1.96 -6.27 6.82
C GLY A 88 0.78 -5.93 7.72
N LEU A 89 0.59 -4.64 8.04
CA LEU A 89 -0.56 -4.18 8.81
C LEU A 89 -1.89 -4.42 8.08
N SER A 90 -1.92 -4.27 6.77
CA SER A 90 -3.13 -4.51 5.96
C SER A 90 -3.53 -5.99 5.99
N VAL A 91 -2.57 -6.90 5.84
CA VAL A 91 -2.80 -8.34 5.92
C VAL A 91 -3.24 -8.76 7.32
N ALA A 92 -2.57 -8.26 8.35
CA ALA A 92 -2.93 -8.51 9.74
C ALA A 92 -4.33 -7.99 10.07
N GLY A 93 -4.68 -6.80 9.57
CA GLY A 93 -6.02 -6.22 9.71
C GLY A 93 -7.10 -7.10 9.10
N MET A 94 -6.90 -7.56 7.87
CA MET A 94 -7.82 -8.47 7.18
C MET A 94 -8.01 -9.78 7.94
N ALA A 95 -6.90 -10.39 8.39
CA ALA A 95 -6.94 -11.64 9.15
C ALA A 95 -7.72 -11.49 10.45
N MET A 96 -7.53 -10.38 11.17
CA MET A 96 -8.27 -10.09 12.39
C MET A 96 -9.75 -9.88 12.15
N GLN A 97 -10.14 -9.11 11.14
CA GLN A 97 -11.54 -8.91 10.80
C GLN A 97 -12.24 -10.23 10.45
N ALA A 98 -11.55 -11.11 9.73
CA ALA A 98 -12.06 -12.44 9.39
C ALA A 98 -12.20 -13.33 10.64
N MET A 99 -11.22 -13.32 11.54
CA MET A 99 -11.22 -14.15 12.75
C MET A 99 -12.27 -13.72 13.75
N PHE A 100 -12.43 -12.43 13.97
CA PHE A 100 -13.43 -11.88 14.90
C PHE A 100 -14.81 -11.70 14.26
N LYS A 101 -14.93 -11.90 12.94
CA LYS A 101 -16.17 -11.61 12.17
C LYS A 101 -16.73 -10.21 12.46
N ASN A 102 -15.83 -9.26 12.68
CA ASN A 102 -16.17 -7.90 13.05
C ASN A 102 -15.33 -6.92 12.22
N PRO A 103 -15.93 -6.11 11.35
CA PRO A 103 -15.23 -5.15 10.51
C PRO A 103 -14.55 -4.03 11.32
N MET A 104 -14.87 -3.86 12.60
CA MET A 104 -14.23 -2.89 13.48
C MET A 104 -12.96 -3.42 14.16
N ALA A 105 -12.62 -4.70 14.01
CA ALA A 105 -11.40 -5.25 14.56
C ALA A 105 -10.18 -4.65 13.85
N SER A 106 -9.25 -4.11 14.64
CA SER A 106 -8.00 -3.55 14.12
C SER A 106 -6.79 -4.13 14.87
N PRO A 107 -5.62 -4.22 14.23
CA PRO A 107 -4.40 -4.71 14.88
C PRO A 107 -3.99 -3.91 16.11
N SER A 108 -4.35 -2.63 16.19
CA SER A 108 -4.04 -1.75 17.32
C SER A 108 -4.71 -2.18 18.62
N ILE A 109 -5.88 -2.86 18.56
CA ILE A 109 -6.62 -3.34 19.74
C ILE A 109 -5.82 -4.40 20.51
N LEU A 110 -4.97 -5.17 19.83
CA LEU A 110 -4.11 -6.18 20.45
C LEU A 110 -2.85 -5.60 21.13
N GLY A 111 -2.76 -4.29 21.28
CA GLY A 111 -1.61 -3.65 21.93
C GLY A 111 -0.38 -3.50 21.04
N LEU A 112 -0.52 -3.63 19.72
CA LEU A 112 0.57 -3.45 18.77
C LEU A 112 1.21 -2.06 18.90
N SER A 113 0.39 -1.03 19.05
CA SER A 113 0.86 0.35 19.24
C SER A 113 1.64 0.52 20.54
N SER A 114 1.21 -0.12 21.63
CA SER A 114 1.89 -0.08 22.91
C SER A 114 3.22 -0.84 22.87
N GLY A 115 3.25 -2.00 22.19
CA GLY A 115 4.47 -2.78 21.97
C GLY A 115 5.48 -2.05 21.09
N ALA A 116 5.01 -1.39 20.03
CA ALA A 116 5.87 -0.59 19.15
C ALA A 116 6.46 0.63 19.88
N SER A 117 5.66 1.30 20.71
CA SER A 117 6.15 2.41 21.54
C SER A 117 7.21 1.96 22.54
N PHE A 118 7.00 0.81 23.19
CA PHE A 118 7.97 0.24 24.13
C PHE A 118 9.28 -0.16 23.41
N GLY A 119 9.17 -0.84 22.25
CA GLY A 119 10.35 -1.23 21.46
C GLY A 119 11.12 -0.06 20.86
N GLY A 120 10.44 1.05 20.55
CA GLY A 120 11.09 2.27 20.06
C GLY A 120 11.78 3.10 21.15
N TYR A 121 11.50 2.82 22.43
CA TYR A 121 12.12 3.51 23.57
C TYR A 121 13.39 2.79 24.08
N MET A 122 13.54 1.50 23.75
CA MET A 122 14.74 0.70 24.05
C MET A 122 15.83 0.86 22.99
#